data_03221a7ba07e1e92c5aedab33ce60182
#
_entry.id   03221a7ba07e1e92c5aedab33ce60182
#
_cell.length_a   1.000
_cell.length_b   1.000
_cell.length_c   1.000
_cell.angle_alpha   90.00
_cell.angle_beta   90.00
_cell.angle_gamma   90.00
#
_symmetry.space_group_name_H-M   'P 1'
#
loop_
_entity.id
_entity.type
_entity.pdbx_description
1 polymer ?
#
loop_
_entity_poly.entity_id
_entity_poly.type
_entity_poly.pdbx_seq_one_letter_code
_entity_poly.pdbx_strand_id
1 'polypeptide(L)'
;MAGDNRHRPRHRRKEKHVVSAAYASLREHLADYRRRWPDEEEVIAHFLALLDAPANPFVRERLEGHLTGGAWLVSGDGLRILMTHHRKLDRWLQLGGHADGDTDMARVALKEAQEESGLSDLAVEGGIFDLDRHWIPERKGVPGHWHYDVRYVVRAGGSEDYVVSEESLDLAWREIAPLADEPDASLSRMARKWLTTRSASEDGPL
;
A
#
# COMPACT_ATOMS: atom_id res chain seq x y z
N MET A 1 -54.33 7.37 -10.94
CA MET A 1 -53.14 8.12 -11.40
C MET A 1 -51.90 7.34 -10.96
N ALA A 2 -51.26 6.67 -11.91
CA ALA A 2 -50.08 5.86 -11.67
C ALA A 2 -48.85 6.74 -11.89
N GLY A 3 -48.06 6.95 -10.85
CA GLY A 3 -46.79 7.66 -10.90
C GLY A 3 -45.70 6.76 -11.44
N ASP A 4 -45.18 7.11 -12.60
CA ASP A 4 -44.07 6.45 -13.30
C ASP A 4 -42.74 6.65 -12.55
N ASN A 5 -42.24 5.57 -11.92
CA ASN A 5 -40.98 5.55 -11.20
C ASN A 5 -39.89 4.90 -12.07
N ARG A 6 -39.51 5.55 -13.20
CA ARG A 6 -38.47 5.11 -14.15
C ARG A 6 -37.25 6.01 -14.12
N HIS A 7 -36.53 6.07 -12.99
CA HIS A 7 -35.22 6.77 -13.01
C HIS A 7 -34.22 6.24 -11.98
N ARG A 8 -33.86 4.93 -12.02
CA ARG A 8 -32.68 4.40 -11.32
C ARG A 8 -32.12 3.08 -11.88
N PRO A 9 -31.50 3.02 -13.09
CA PRO A 9 -30.57 1.91 -13.33
C PRO A 9 -29.18 2.28 -13.85
N ARG A 10 -28.91 3.50 -14.35
CA ARG A 10 -27.62 3.78 -15.04
C ARG A 10 -26.42 3.98 -14.11
N HIS A 11 -26.57 4.64 -12.97
CA HIS A 11 -25.46 4.88 -12.03
C HIS A 11 -25.00 3.57 -11.38
N ARG A 12 -25.90 2.78 -10.84
CA ARG A 12 -25.59 1.51 -10.16
C ARG A 12 -24.96 0.45 -11.07
N ARG A 13 -25.19 0.53 -12.38
CA ARG A 13 -24.58 -0.38 -13.38
C ARG A 13 -23.14 0.05 -13.71
N LYS A 14 -22.84 1.36 -13.74
CA LYS A 14 -21.49 1.89 -13.95
C LYS A 14 -20.59 1.62 -12.74
N GLU A 15 -21.07 1.84 -11.53
CA GLU A 15 -20.34 1.56 -10.30
C GLU A 15 -19.99 0.08 -10.16
N LYS A 16 -20.93 -0.84 -10.43
CA LYS A 16 -20.65 -2.28 -10.44
C LYS A 16 -19.61 -2.68 -11.50
N HIS A 17 -19.57 -2.02 -12.64
CA HIS A 17 -18.59 -2.32 -13.70
C HIS A 17 -17.19 -1.82 -13.33
N VAL A 18 -17.06 -0.65 -12.73
CA VAL A 18 -15.77 -0.09 -12.26
C VAL A 18 -15.19 -0.94 -11.15
N VAL A 19 -16.00 -1.32 -10.17
CA VAL A 19 -15.58 -2.19 -9.05
C VAL A 19 -15.16 -3.57 -9.57
N SER A 20 -15.87 -4.15 -10.54
CA SER A 20 -15.50 -5.44 -11.15
C SER A 20 -14.17 -5.36 -11.92
N ALA A 21 -13.92 -4.27 -12.65
CA ALA A 21 -12.66 -4.05 -13.37
C ALA A 21 -11.49 -3.84 -12.40
N ALA A 22 -11.70 -3.08 -11.32
CA ALA A 22 -10.71 -2.85 -10.29
C ALA A 22 -10.32 -4.14 -9.56
N TYR A 23 -11.28 -5.00 -9.26
CA TYR A 23 -11.01 -6.32 -8.65
C TYR A 23 -10.22 -7.22 -9.61
N ALA A 24 -10.54 -7.20 -10.91
CA ALA A 24 -9.79 -7.96 -11.91
C ALA A 24 -8.33 -7.48 -11.98
N SER A 25 -8.09 -6.17 -12.05
CA SER A 25 -6.76 -5.58 -12.06
C SER A 25 -5.95 -5.96 -10.82
N LEU A 26 -6.52 -5.82 -9.62
CA LEU A 26 -5.79 -6.19 -8.39
C LEU A 26 -5.51 -7.70 -8.33
N ARG A 27 -6.42 -8.56 -8.84
CA ARG A 27 -6.16 -10.01 -8.95
C ARG A 27 -5.02 -10.34 -9.91
N GLU A 28 -4.91 -9.62 -11.02
CA GLU A 28 -3.79 -9.77 -11.95
C GLU A 28 -2.47 -9.38 -11.27
N HIS A 29 -2.44 -8.25 -10.57
CA HIS A 29 -1.27 -7.82 -9.80
C HIS A 29 -0.89 -8.82 -8.69
N LEU A 30 -1.87 -9.42 -8.00
CA LEU A 30 -1.64 -10.48 -7.01
C LEU A 30 -1.08 -11.75 -7.67
N ALA A 31 -1.55 -12.10 -8.88
CA ALA A 31 -1.00 -13.23 -9.63
C ALA A 31 0.46 -12.98 -10.07
N ASP A 32 0.78 -11.75 -10.48
CA ASP A 32 2.16 -11.34 -10.79
C ASP A 32 3.05 -11.35 -9.55
N TYR A 33 2.53 -10.91 -8.42
CA TYR A 33 3.23 -10.96 -7.14
C TYR A 33 3.52 -12.41 -6.72
N ARG A 34 2.54 -13.33 -6.82
CA ARG A 34 2.68 -14.76 -6.53
C ARG A 34 3.81 -15.41 -7.34
N ARG A 35 3.99 -15.02 -8.62
CA ARG A 35 5.07 -15.55 -9.46
C ARG A 35 6.47 -15.12 -8.98
N ARG A 36 6.57 -13.93 -8.40
CA ARG A 36 7.85 -13.40 -7.87
C ARG A 36 8.14 -13.90 -6.46
N TRP A 37 7.12 -14.11 -5.65
CA TRP A 37 7.21 -14.46 -4.23
C TRP A 37 6.31 -15.68 -3.91
N PRO A 38 6.65 -16.90 -4.41
CA PRO A 38 5.79 -18.07 -4.26
C PRO A 38 5.66 -18.55 -2.80
N ASP A 39 6.62 -18.22 -1.94
CA ASP A 39 6.61 -18.60 -0.52
C ASP A 39 5.62 -17.74 0.32
N GLU A 40 5.02 -16.70 -0.28
CA GLU A 40 4.06 -15.81 0.39
C GLU A 40 2.58 -16.16 0.08
N GLU A 41 2.30 -17.41 -0.24
CA GLU A 41 0.97 -17.90 -0.63
C GLU A 41 -0.11 -17.61 0.43
N GLU A 42 0.24 -17.72 1.72
CA GLU A 42 -0.71 -17.51 2.81
C GLU A 42 -1.26 -16.07 2.84
N VAL A 43 -0.39 -15.06 2.72
CA VAL A 43 -0.85 -13.68 2.69
C VAL A 43 -1.66 -13.39 1.43
N ILE A 44 -1.25 -13.92 0.28
CA ILE A 44 -1.99 -13.77 -0.99
C ILE A 44 -3.40 -14.36 -0.87
N ALA A 45 -3.55 -15.53 -0.24
CA ALA A 45 -4.86 -16.16 -0.04
C ALA A 45 -5.81 -15.27 0.80
N HIS A 46 -5.29 -14.54 1.79
CA HIS A 46 -6.08 -13.57 2.56
C HIS A 46 -6.59 -12.42 1.69
N PHE A 47 -5.77 -11.88 0.80
CA PHE A 47 -6.18 -10.82 -0.14
C PHE A 47 -7.23 -11.32 -1.13
N LEU A 48 -7.07 -12.53 -1.67
CA LEU A 48 -8.06 -13.13 -2.56
C LEU A 48 -9.39 -13.34 -1.86
N ALA A 49 -9.39 -13.84 -0.63
CA ALA A 49 -10.59 -14.00 0.18
C ALA A 49 -11.28 -12.65 0.47
N LEU A 50 -10.50 -11.58 0.73
CA LEU A 50 -11.02 -10.22 0.87
C LEU A 50 -11.75 -9.76 -0.40
N LEU A 51 -11.18 -10.03 -1.58
CA LEU A 51 -11.76 -9.66 -2.88
C LEU A 51 -12.96 -10.53 -3.28
N ASP A 52 -13.08 -11.74 -2.75
CA ASP A 52 -14.24 -12.63 -2.98
C ASP A 52 -15.45 -12.23 -2.12
N ALA A 53 -15.23 -11.53 -1.04
CA ALA A 53 -16.31 -11.08 -0.17
C ALA A 53 -17.16 -9.97 -0.81
N PRO A 54 -18.46 -9.91 -0.52
CA PRO A 54 -19.39 -9.01 -1.24
C PRO A 54 -19.22 -7.52 -0.89
N ALA A 55 -18.59 -7.19 0.25
CA ALA A 55 -18.40 -5.82 0.69
C ALA A 55 -17.17 -5.18 0.00
N ASN A 56 -17.27 -3.89 -0.34
CA ASN A 56 -16.20 -3.13 -0.99
C ASN A 56 -14.94 -3.06 -0.09
N PRO A 57 -13.79 -3.63 -0.48
CA PRO A 57 -12.58 -3.61 0.34
C PRO A 57 -11.80 -2.29 0.27
N PHE A 58 -12.13 -1.39 -0.64
CA PHE A 58 -11.42 -0.12 -0.82
C PHE A 58 -11.92 1.01 0.09
N VAL A 59 -12.91 0.74 0.96
CA VAL A 59 -13.48 1.74 1.85
C VAL A 59 -13.27 1.35 3.32
N ARG A 60 -12.87 2.32 4.15
CA ARG A 60 -12.59 2.11 5.59
C ARG A 60 -13.83 1.78 6.42
N GLU A 61 -15.02 2.03 5.89
CA GLU A 61 -16.31 1.67 6.53
C GLU A 61 -16.53 0.16 6.58
N ARG A 62 -15.75 -0.63 5.82
CA ARG A 62 -15.74 -2.07 5.94
C ARG A 62 -14.97 -2.50 7.20
N LEU A 63 -15.73 -2.73 8.27
CA LEU A 63 -15.19 -2.97 9.61
C LEU A 63 -14.52 -4.34 9.81
N GLU A 64 -14.77 -5.34 8.95
CA GLU A 64 -14.04 -6.62 9.04
C GLU A 64 -12.58 -6.48 8.57
N GLY A 65 -12.34 -5.51 7.70
CA GLY A 65 -11.01 -5.18 7.17
C GLY A 65 -11.09 -4.57 5.78
N HIS A 66 -10.10 -3.78 5.43
CA HIS A 66 -10.06 -3.03 4.18
C HIS A 66 -8.62 -2.83 3.69
N LEU A 67 -8.50 -2.41 2.42
CA LEU A 67 -7.23 -2.16 1.77
C LEU A 67 -6.61 -0.83 2.20
N THR A 68 -5.30 -0.87 2.37
CA THR A 68 -4.42 0.26 2.62
C THR A 68 -3.28 0.25 1.60
N GLY A 69 -2.79 1.41 1.21
CA GLY A 69 -1.66 1.56 0.29
C GLY A 69 -0.41 1.99 1.05
N GLY A 70 0.67 1.22 0.94
CA GLY A 70 1.96 1.54 1.55
C GLY A 70 3.01 1.91 0.52
N ALA A 71 3.90 2.84 0.88
CA ALA A 71 5.01 3.29 0.07
C ALA A 71 6.34 2.89 0.69
N TRP A 72 7.10 2.04 -0.01
CA TRP A 72 8.52 1.87 0.23
C TRP A 72 9.24 3.00 -0.51
N LEU A 73 9.25 4.21 0.13
CA LEU A 73 9.79 5.43 -0.49
C LEU A 73 11.30 5.45 -0.39
N VAL A 74 11.96 5.15 -1.50
CA VAL A 74 13.42 5.08 -1.59
C VAL A 74 14.03 6.38 -2.13
N SER A 75 15.25 6.70 -1.66
CA SER A 75 16.08 7.78 -2.19
C SER A 75 16.42 7.58 -3.67
N GLY A 76 16.86 8.62 -4.35
CA GLY A 76 17.25 8.57 -5.77
C GLY A 76 18.28 7.48 -6.08
N ASP A 77 19.26 7.27 -5.18
CA ASP A 77 20.27 6.22 -5.27
C ASP A 77 19.75 4.83 -4.81
N GLY A 78 18.58 4.78 -4.16
CA GLY A 78 17.97 3.55 -3.64
C GLY A 78 18.67 2.93 -2.45
N LEU A 79 19.54 3.66 -1.75
CA LEU A 79 20.25 3.16 -0.58
C LEU A 79 19.50 3.42 0.73
N ARG A 80 18.60 4.41 0.73
CA ARG A 80 17.84 4.84 1.91
C ARG A 80 16.34 4.74 1.67
N ILE A 81 15.60 4.56 2.74
CA ILE A 81 14.13 4.66 2.79
C ILE A 81 13.72 5.83 3.66
N LEU A 82 12.69 6.57 3.24
CA LEU A 82 12.06 7.56 4.12
C LEU A 82 11.05 6.86 5.03
N MET A 83 11.24 7.02 6.33
CA MET A 83 10.37 6.47 7.35
C MET A 83 9.70 7.58 8.15
N THR A 84 8.48 7.32 8.61
CA THR A 84 7.75 8.19 9.52
C THR A 84 7.82 7.68 10.96
N HIS A 85 8.11 8.57 11.91
CA HIS A 85 7.83 8.32 13.32
C HIS A 85 6.35 8.65 13.57
N HIS A 86 5.52 7.61 13.47
CA HIS A 86 4.07 7.73 13.45
C HIS A 86 3.52 8.19 14.82
N ARG A 87 2.90 9.36 14.89
CA ARG A 87 2.45 10.03 16.12
C ARG A 87 1.55 9.16 17.02
N LYS A 88 0.67 8.36 16.46
CA LYS A 88 -0.30 7.56 17.24
C LYS A 88 0.27 6.24 17.73
N LEU A 89 1.25 5.67 17.03
CA LEU A 89 1.81 4.36 17.30
C LEU A 89 3.16 4.43 18.02
N ASP A 90 3.77 5.61 18.03
CA ASP A 90 5.11 5.87 18.60
C ASP A 90 6.17 4.88 18.05
N ARG A 91 6.13 4.64 16.74
CA ARG A 91 6.99 3.70 16.03
C ARG A 91 7.41 4.27 14.69
N TRP A 92 8.59 3.86 14.23
CA TRP A 92 9.05 4.11 12.87
C TRP A 92 8.43 3.11 11.90
N LEU A 93 7.78 3.62 10.87
CA LEU A 93 7.05 2.85 9.87
C LEU A 93 7.32 3.40 8.47
N GLN A 94 7.02 2.60 7.44
CA GLN A 94 6.88 3.11 6.07
C GLN A 94 5.66 4.04 5.97
N LEU A 95 5.67 4.93 4.97
CA LEU A 95 4.55 5.82 4.66
C LEU A 95 3.36 5.02 4.12
N GLY A 96 2.14 5.50 4.34
CA GLY A 96 0.96 4.85 3.79
C GLY A 96 -0.34 5.17 4.51
N GLY A 97 -1.46 4.93 3.83
CA GLY A 97 -2.79 5.22 4.33
C GLY A 97 -3.91 4.44 3.68
N HIS A 98 -5.14 4.88 3.90
CA HIS A 98 -6.34 4.19 3.43
C HIS A 98 -6.61 4.43 1.94
N ALA A 99 -7.17 3.43 1.29
CA ALA A 99 -7.60 3.55 -0.12
C ALA A 99 -8.73 4.58 -0.31
N ASP A 100 -9.63 4.71 0.66
CA ASP A 100 -10.75 5.68 0.69
C ASP A 100 -11.58 5.71 -0.59
N GLY A 101 -11.81 4.53 -1.15
CA GLY A 101 -12.58 4.33 -2.37
C GLY A 101 -11.74 4.40 -3.66
N ASP A 102 -10.47 4.78 -3.58
CA ASP A 102 -9.57 4.67 -4.72
C ASP A 102 -9.21 3.19 -4.96
N THR A 103 -9.40 2.74 -6.19
CA THR A 103 -9.19 1.34 -6.58
C THR A 103 -7.81 1.08 -7.19
N ASP A 104 -7.04 2.13 -7.43
CA ASP A 104 -5.66 2.07 -7.91
C ASP A 104 -4.70 2.16 -6.72
N MET A 105 -4.27 1.02 -6.20
CA MET A 105 -3.43 0.95 -5.00
C MET A 105 -2.03 1.53 -5.20
N ALA A 106 -1.51 1.55 -6.43
CA ALA A 106 -0.25 2.22 -6.75
C ALA A 106 -0.39 3.74 -6.62
N ARG A 107 -1.52 4.28 -7.09
CA ARG A 107 -1.84 5.70 -6.92
C ARG A 107 -2.07 6.07 -5.46
N VAL A 108 -2.72 5.20 -4.67
CA VAL A 108 -2.85 5.39 -3.22
C VAL A 108 -1.48 5.49 -2.56
N ALA A 109 -0.58 4.54 -2.82
CA ALA A 109 0.77 4.55 -2.26
C ALA A 109 1.56 5.82 -2.64
N LEU A 110 1.46 6.25 -3.92
CA LEU A 110 2.11 7.48 -4.39
C LEU A 110 1.55 8.72 -3.69
N LYS A 111 0.23 8.82 -3.59
CA LYS A 111 -0.47 9.92 -2.93
C LYS A 111 -0.04 10.03 -1.46
N GLU A 112 -0.08 8.93 -0.72
CA GLU A 112 0.34 8.90 0.68
C GLU A 112 1.82 9.30 0.83
N ALA A 113 2.71 8.80 -0.05
CA ALA A 113 4.10 9.21 -0.05
C ALA A 113 4.28 10.72 -0.24
N GLN A 114 3.51 11.35 -1.15
CA GLN A 114 3.53 12.79 -1.39
C GLN A 114 2.98 13.59 -0.20
N GLU A 115 1.82 13.18 0.32
CA GLU A 115 1.14 13.88 1.41
C GLU A 115 1.93 13.84 2.73
N GLU A 116 2.51 12.67 3.06
CA GLU A 116 3.25 12.53 4.30
C GLU A 116 4.68 13.10 4.24
N SER A 117 5.35 13.04 3.07
CA SER A 117 6.73 13.52 2.93
C SER A 117 6.87 14.97 2.45
N GLY A 118 5.85 15.49 1.76
CA GLY A 118 5.94 16.79 1.08
C GLY A 118 6.80 16.77 -0.19
N LEU A 119 7.32 15.62 -0.62
CA LEU A 119 8.10 15.48 -1.85
C LEU A 119 7.18 15.44 -3.06
N SER A 120 7.56 16.11 -4.14
CA SER A 120 6.72 16.25 -5.35
C SER A 120 7.19 15.42 -6.53
N ASP A 121 8.49 15.19 -6.67
CA ASP A 121 9.06 14.40 -7.78
C ASP A 121 9.22 12.94 -7.34
N LEU A 122 8.10 12.23 -7.29
CA LEU A 122 8.01 10.84 -6.89
C LEU A 122 7.43 9.99 -8.01
N ALA A 123 7.95 8.78 -8.20
CA ALA A 123 7.46 7.82 -9.17
C ALA A 123 7.30 6.43 -8.58
N VAL A 124 6.19 5.75 -8.90
CA VAL A 124 6.02 4.33 -8.56
C VAL A 124 6.87 3.47 -9.49
N GLU A 125 7.58 2.51 -8.95
CA GLU A 125 8.39 1.54 -9.70
C GLU A 125 7.81 0.14 -9.63
N GLY A 126 7.58 -0.47 -10.78
CA GLY A 126 7.14 -1.86 -10.88
C GLY A 126 5.72 -2.11 -10.39
N GLY A 127 5.45 -3.38 -10.08
CA GLY A 127 4.18 -3.84 -9.52
C GLY A 127 4.17 -3.88 -7.98
N ILE A 128 3.26 -4.65 -7.41
CA ILE A 128 3.20 -4.84 -5.95
C ILE A 128 4.56 -5.30 -5.43
N PHE A 129 5.13 -4.55 -4.50
CA PHE A 129 6.42 -4.84 -3.90
C PHE A 129 6.31 -5.79 -2.71
N ASP A 130 5.34 -5.55 -1.83
CA ASP A 130 5.11 -6.34 -0.63
C ASP A 130 3.62 -6.36 -0.27
N LEU A 131 3.20 -7.43 0.41
CA LEU A 131 1.86 -7.57 0.97
C LEU A 131 1.98 -7.82 2.48
N ASP A 132 1.09 -7.18 3.23
CA ASP A 132 0.99 -7.42 4.67
C ASP A 132 -0.46 -7.44 5.13
N ARG A 133 -0.73 -8.16 6.20
CA ARG A 133 -2.04 -8.18 6.84
C ARG A 133 -1.83 -8.09 8.34
N HIS A 134 -2.30 -7.00 8.95
CA HIS A 134 -2.13 -6.79 10.37
C HIS A 134 -3.41 -6.31 11.05
N TRP A 135 -3.55 -6.64 12.31
CA TRP A 135 -4.69 -6.29 13.13
C TRP A 135 -4.55 -4.89 13.71
N ILE A 136 -5.57 -4.07 13.53
CA ILE A 136 -5.71 -2.76 14.18
C ILE A 136 -6.65 -2.96 15.39
N PRO A 137 -6.18 -2.72 16.62
CA PRO A 137 -7.02 -2.86 17.80
C PRO A 137 -8.08 -1.76 17.85
N GLU A 138 -9.18 -2.04 18.56
CA GLU A 138 -10.23 -1.04 18.79
C GLU A 138 -9.66 0.24 19.37
N ARG A 139 -10.07 1.39 18.78
CA ARG A 139 -9.65 2.70 19.23
C ARG A 139 -10.70 3.77 18.97
N LYS A 140 -10.99 4.62 19.98
CA LYS A 140 -11.93 5.75 19.87
C LYS A 140 -13.30 5.38 19.30
N GLY A 141 -13.82 4.21 19.66
CA GLY A 141 -15.12 3.72 19.22
C GLY A 141 -15.14 3.11 17.80
N VAL A 142 -13.99 3.02 17.14
CA VAL A 142 -13.85 2.24 15.91
C VAL A 142 -13.48 0.81 16.30
N PRO A 143 -14.29 -0.21 15.96
CA PRO A 143 -14.00 -1.61 16.28
C PRO A 143 -12.65 -2.07 15.72
N GLY A 144 -12.06 -3.08 16.37
CA GLY A 144 -10.87 -3.73 15.84
C GLY A 144 -11.13 -4.34 14.45
N HIS A 145 -10.18 -4.23 13.56
CA HIS A 145 -10.30 -4.66 12.16
C HIS A 145 -8.96 -4.98 11.53
N TRP A 146 -8.99 -5.61 10.35
CA TRP A 146 -7.79 -5.93 9.60
C TRP A 146 -7.46 -4.84 8.57
N HIS A 147 -6.20 -4.41 8.56
CA HIS A 147 -5.61 -3.73 7.41
C HIS A 147 -4.96 -4.76 6.48
N TYR A 148 -5.15 -4.54 5.18
CA TYR A 148 -4.57 -5.31 4.11
C TYR A 148 -3.71 -4.35 3.28
N ASP A 149 -2.42 -4.28 3.62
CA ASP A 149 -1.48 -3.37 2.99
C ASP A 149 -1.01 -3.89 1.63
N VAL A 150 -1.25 -3.11 0.59
CA VAL A 150 -0.66 -3.30 -0.74
C VAL A 150 0.45 -2.26 -0.89
N ARG A 151 1.69 -2.71 -0.91
CA ARG A 151 2.86 -1.85 -0.85
C ARG A 151 3.57 -1.77 -2.19
N TYR A 152 4.01 -0.56 -2.55
CA TYR A 152 4.74 -0.27 -3.77
C TYR A 152 6.06 0.40 -3.48
N VAL A 153 7.06 0.18 -4.34
CA VAL A 153 8.25 1.02 -4.35
C VAL A 153 7.88 2.38 -4.93
N VAL A 154 8.25 3.43 -4.23
CA VAL A 154 8.17 4.81 -4.72
C VAL A 154 9.58 5.38 -4.68
N ARG A 155 10.06 5.96 -5.78
CA ARG A 155 11.40 6.55 -5.85
C ARG A 155 11.34 8.07 -5.87
N ALA A 156 12.23 8.69 -5.09
CA ALA A 156 12.47 10.13 -5.18
C ALA A 156 13.32 10.44 -6.41
N GLY A 157 12.81 11.30 -7.32
CA GLY A 157 13.49 11.71 -8.55
C GLY A 157 14.23 13.05 -8.45
N GLY A 158 13.87 13.87 -7.46
CA GLY A 158 14.40 15.23 -7.28
C GLY A 158 15.01 15.47 -5.91
N SER A 159 14.65 16.60 -5.27
CA SER A 159 15.06 16.89 -3.90
C SER A 159 14.55 15.82 -2.92
N GLU A 160 15.38 15.48 -1.97
CA GLU A 160 15.05 14.60 -0.85
C GLU A 160 14.74 15.38 0.45
N ASP A 161 14.55 16.70 0.33
CA ASP A 161 14.18 17.59 1.45
C ASP A 161 12.70 17.40 1.76
N TYR A 162 12.40 16.64 2.80
CA TYR A 162 11.04 16.34 3.23
C TYR A 162 10.49 17.41 4.19
N VAL A 163 9.16 17.43 4.32
CA VAL A 163 8.44 18.26 5.28
C VAL A 163 7.64 17.34 6.21
N VAL A 164 7.86 17.49 7.53
CA VAL A 164 7.12 16.70 8.52
C VAL A 164 5.66 17.13 8.56
N SER A 165 4.74 16.20 8.28
CA SER A 165 3.29 16.43 8.31
C SER A 165 2.74 16.42 9.75
N GLU A 166 1.48 16.86 9.93
CA GLU A 166 0.82 16.83 11.25
C GLU A 166 0.58 15.40 11.78
N GLU A 167 0.58 14.41 10.92
CA GLU A 167 0.37 12.99 11.28
C GLU A 167 1.62 12.35 11.87
N SER A 168 2.80 12.92 11.60
CA SER A 168 4.11 12.43 12.04
C SER A 168 4.65 13.21 13.23
N LEU A 169 5.46 12.56 14.05
CA LEU A 169 6.33 13.20 15.02
C LEU A 169 7.61 13.66 14.36
N ASP A 170 8.11 12.85 13.43
CA ASP A 170 9.34 13.08 12.68
C ASP A 170 9.36 12.24 11.40
N LEU A 171 10.23 12.57 10.46
CA LEU A 171 10.59 11.80 9.29
C LEU A 171 12.10 11.63 9.26
N ALA A 172 12.58 10.51 8.74
CA ALA A 172 14.02 10.30 8.58
C ALA A 172 14.32 9.37 7.40
N TRP A 173 15.32 9.77 6.59
CA TRP A 173 15.99 8.85 5.69
C TRP A 173 16.85 7.87 6.47
N ARG A 174 16.61 6.58 6.31
CA ARG A 174 17.37 5.52 6.96
C ARG A 174 18.01 4.60 5.92
N GLU A 175 19.24 4.19 6.18
CA GLU A 175 19.93 3.15 5.38
C GLU A 175 19.12 1.87 5.35
N ILE A 176 18.90 1.28 4.15
CA ILE A 176 18.08 0.08 3.99
C ILE A 176 18.82 -1.18 4.46
N ALA A 177 20.12 -1.27 4.21
CA ALA A 177 20.88 -2.48 4.51
C ALA A 177 20.79 -2.91 5.99
N PRO A 178 20.93 -2.04 6.99
CA PRO A 178 20.75 -2.42 8.39
C PRO A 178 19.32 -2.86 8.75
N LEU A 179 18.29 -2.38 8.02
CA LEU A 179 16.90 -2.74 8.29
C LEU A 179 16.60 -4.22 8.00
N ALA A 180 17.44 -4.91 7.24
CA ALA A 180 17.28 -6.34 6.97
C ALA A 180 17.41 -7.21 8.25
N ASP A 181 18.03 -6.68 9.30
CA ASP A 181 18.24 -7.35 10.57
C ASP A 181 17.42 -6.77 11.72
N GLU A 182 16.50 -5.83 11.42
CA GLU A 182 15.60 -5.25 12.41
C GLU A 182 14.62 -6.30 12.97
N PRO A 183 14.24 -6.17 14.27
CA PRO A 183 13.26 -7.08 14.89
C PRO A 183 11.86 -7.01 14.28
N ASP A 184 11.50 -5.90 13.64
CA ASP A 184 10.23 -5.77 12.93
C ASP A 184 10.22 -6.63 11.68
N ALA A 185 9.45 -7.73 11.73
CA ALA A 185 9.42 -8.72 10.66
C ALA A 185 8.92 -8.15 9.32
N SER A 186 8.02 -7.16 9.34
CA SER A 186 7.50 -6.51 8.14
C SER A 186 8.59 -5.65 7.49
N LEU A 187 9.28 -4.85 8.29
CA LEU A 187 10.33 -3.95 7.83
C LEU A 187 11.55 -4.74 7.30
N SER A 188 12.01 -5.74 8.07
CA SER A 188 13.15 -6.57 7.66
C SER A 188 12.85 -7.40 6.40
N ARG A 189 11.62 -7.89 6.21
CA ARG A 189 11.18 -8.57 4.98
C ARG A 189 11.28 -7.64 3.77
N MET A 190 10.75 -6.42 3.87
CA MET A 190 10.82 -5.43 2.79
C MET A 190 12.26 -5.03 2.46
N ALA A 191 13.10 -4.82 3.47
CA ALA A 191 14.52 -4.50 3.27
C ALA A 191 15.24 -5.63 2.51
N ARG A 192 15.04 -6.89 2.89
CA ARG A 192 15.63 -8.06 2.19
C ARG A 192 15.13 -8.17 0.75
N LYS A 193 13.82 -7.98 0.51
CA LYS A 193 13.26 -7.96 -0.86
C LYS A 193 13.93 -6.88 -1.71
N TRP A 194 14.06 -5.66 -1.17
CA TRP A 194 14.70 -4.57 -1.89
C TRP A 194 16.14 -4.85 -2.25
N LEU A 195 16.94 -5.33 -1.29
CA LEU A 195 18.36 -5.67 -1.51
C LEU A 195 18.53 -6.77 -2.56
N THR A 196 17.66 -7.80 -2.53
CA THR A 196 17.68 -8.90 -3.50
C THR A 196 17.36 -8.41 -4.91
N THR A 197 16.34 -7.55 -5.07
CA THR A 197 15.95 -7.04 -6.39
C THR A 197 17.00 -6.11 -6.99
N ARG A 198 17.67 -5.31 -6.17
CA ARG A 198 18.78 -4.45 -6.64
C ARG A 198 19.97 -5.26 -7.14
N SER A 199 20.43 -6.26 -6.37
CA SER A 199 21.55 -7.11 -6.78
C SER A 199 21.27 -7.79 -8.13
N ALA A 200 20.05 -8.27 -8.34
CA ALA A 200 19.66 -8.88 -9.61
C ALA A 200 19.64 -7.88 -10.79
N SER A 201 19.46 -6.59 -10.53
CA SER A 201 19.47 -5.54 -11.57
C SER A 201 20.89 -5.08 -11.92
N GLU A 202 21.84 -5.19 -11.00
CA GLU A 202 23.26 -4.84 -11.20
C GLU A 202 24.03 -5.96 -11.92
N ASP A 203 23.59 -7.23 -11.77
CA ASP A 203 24.17 -8.42 -12.41
C ASP A 203 23.57 -8.73 -13.81
N GLY A 204 22.69 -7.89 -14.34
CA GLY A 204 22.10 -8.03 -15.67
C GLY A 204 23.14 -7.89 -16.78
N PRO A 205 22.97 -8.57 -17.95
CA PRO A 205 24.00 -8.63 -19.00
C PRO A 205 24.35 -7.23 -19.54
N LEU A 206 25.64 -6.95 -19.58
CA LEU A 206 26.26 -5.84 -20.30
C LEU A 206 25.99 -5.92 -21.82
#